data_91a2db8ce3f210ce6d99ab7be5f5d7d1
#
_entry.id   91a2db8ce3f210ce6d99ab7be5f5d7d1
#
_cell.length_a   1.000
_cell.length_b   1.000
_cell.length_c   1.000
_cell.angle_alpha   90.00
_cell.angle_beta   90.00
_cell.angle_gamma   90.00
#
_symmetry.space_group_name_H-M   'P 1'
#
loop_
_entity.id
_entity.type
_entity.pdbx_description
1 polymer ?
#
loop_
_entity_poly.entity_id
_entity_poly.type
_entity_poly.pdbx_seq_one_letter_code
_entity_poly.pdbx_strand_id
1 'polypeptide(L)'
;PHVDSGKLRLLVTFGSRRTRKWPDVPTLAELGYDTISDSPFGLAGPAGMDAAVVRTLHDAFKKALDEPKVRELLDRYDQPVIYMG
;
A
#
# COMPACT_ATOMS: atom_id res chain seq x y z
N PRO A 1 4.59 -6.73 -14.23
CA PRO A 1 5.18 -7.79 -15.07
C PRO A 1 6.12 -7.25 -16.15
N HIS A 2 5.84 -6.10 -16.71
CA HIS A 2 6.70 -5.52 -17.77
C HIS A 2 8.06 -5.06 -17.24
N VAL A 3 8.13 -4.60 -16.00
CA VAL A 3 9.38 -4.25 -15.33
C VAL A 3 10.20 -5.52 -15.06
N ASP A 4 9.57 -6.56 -14.54
CA ASP A 4 10.23 -7.84 -14.25
C ASP A 4 10.77 -8.51 -15.52
N SER A 5 10.08 -8.36 -16.64
CA SER A 5 10.52 -8.93 -17.93
C SER A 5 11.60 -8.10 -18.62
N GLY A 6 11.96 -6.94 -18.09
CA GLY A 6 12.95 -6.05 -18.69
C GLY A 6 12.44 -5.18 -19.84
N LYS A 7 11.15 -5.23 -20.15
CA LYS A 7 10.55 -4.42 -21.22
C LYS A 7 10.40 -2.95 -20.85
N LEU A 8 10.22 -2.67 -19.55
CA LEU A 8 10.11 -1.32 -19.01
C LEU A 8 11.10 -1.14 -17.87
N ARG A 9 11.61 0.07 -17.74
CA ARG A 9 12.48 0.44 -16.63
C ARG A 9 11.73 1.35 -15.66
N LEU A 10 11.70 0.98 -14.39
CA LEU A 10 11.12 1.81 -13.34
C LEU A 10 12.13 2.87 -12.93
N LEU A 11 11.77 4.15 -13.06
CA LEU A 11 12.66 5.26 -12.78
C LEU A 11 12.47 5.85 -11.39
N VAL A 12 11.23 5.92 -10.92
CA VAL A 12 10.88 6.57 -9.65
C VAL A 12 9.54 6.03 -9.16
N THR A 13 9.34 6.07 -7.85
CA THR A 13 8.05 5.79 -7.23
C THR A 13 7.55 7.01 -6.46
N PHE A 14 6.24 7.08 -6.23
CA PHE A 14 5.60 8.24 -5.59
C PHE A 14 5.29 8.03 -4.10
N GLY A 15 5.64 6.88 -3.54
CA GLY A 15 5.37 6.58 -2.14
C GLY A 15 6.25 7.31 -1.15
N SER A 16 5.92 7.20 0.12
CA SER A 16 6.70 7.79 1.22
C SER A 16 8.04 7.07 1.42
N ARG A 17 8.12 5.82 1.01
CA ARG A 17 9.32 4.98 1.12
C ARG A 17 9.50 4.17 -0.15
N ARG A 18 10.74 3.69 -0.36
CA ARG A 18 11.04 2.76 -1.45
C ARG A 18 10.23 1.47 -1.29
N THR A 19 9.88 0.85 -2.41
CA THR A 19 9.15 -0.40 -2.39
C THR A 19 10.07 -1.56 -2.03
N ARG A 20 9.52 -2.59 -1.38
CA ARG A 20 10.29 -3.79 -1.04
C ARG A 20 10.75 -4.56 -2.28
N LYS A 21 9.94 -4.55 -3.31
CA LYS A 21 10.22 -5.27 -4.56
C LYS A 21 11.33 -4.62 -5.37
N TRP A 22 11.40 -3.27 -5.34
CA TRP A 22 12.40 -2.52 -6.09
C TRP A 22 13.16 -1.57 -5.16
N PRO A 23 14.03 -2.11 -4.28
CA PRO A 23 14.71 -1.28 -3.28
C PRO A 23 15.74 -0.32 -3.87
N ASP A 24 16.16 -0.52 -5.12
CA ASP A 24 17.10 0.36 -5.81
C ASP A 24 16.44 1.53 -6.51
N VAL A 25 15.09 1.55 -6.58
CA VAL A 25 14.35 2.63 -7.22
C VAL A 25 14.04 3.72 -6.20
N PRO A 26 14.52 4.96 -6.40
CA PRO A 26 14.28 6.05 -5.45
C PRO A 26 12.83 6.52 -5.49
N THR A 27 12.40 7.15 -4.39
CA THR A 27 11.11 7.85 -4.35
C THR A 27 11.27 9.26 -4.91
N LEU A 28 10.15 9.86 -5.31
CA LEU A 28 10.13 11.23 -5.78
C LEU A 28 10.60 12.21 -4.69
N ALA A 29 10.25 11.96 -3.43
CA ALA A 29 10.70 12.75 -2.29
C ALA A 29 12.22 12.71 -2.10
N GLU A 30 12.86 11.55 -2.30
CA GLU A 30 14.32 11.41 -2.23
C GLU A 30 15.03 12.23 -3.31
N LEU A 31 14.38 12.45 -4.44
CA LEU A 31 14.94 13.25 -5.53
C LEU A 31 14.75 14.76 -5.34
N GLY A 32 14.19 15.18 -4.21
CA GLY A 32 14.02 16.59 -3.88
C GLY A 32 12.66 17.17 -4.22
N TYR A 33 11.72 16.37 -4.67
CA TYR A 33 10.36 16.81 -4.96
C TYR A 33 9.47 16.58 -3.75
N ASP A 34 8.79 17.61 -3.29
CA ASP A 34 7.89 17.55 -2.13
C ASP A 34 6.52 16.99 -2.52
N THR A 35 6.52 15.76 -3.01
CA THR A 35 5.31 15.08 -3.46
C THR A 35 5.34 13.62 -3.00
N ILE A 36 4.32 13.23 -2.24
CA ILE A 36 4.11 11.85 -1.82
C ILE A 36 2.68 11.48 -2.18
N SER A 37 2.53 10.39 -2.93
CA SER A 37 1.22 9.89 -3.34
C SER A 37 1.22 8.37 -3.29
N ASP A 38 0.78 7.83 -2.17
CA ASP A 38 0.49 6.40 -2.08
C ASP A 38 -0.86 6.12 -2.73
N SER A 39 -1.05 4.90 -3.21
CA SER A 39 -2.32 4.46 -3.80
C SER A 39 -3.13 3.70 -2.76
N PRO A 40 -3.92 4.37 -1.91
CA PRO A 40 -4.60 3.70 -0.83
C PRO A 40 -5.84 2.95 -1.32
N PHE A 41 -6.06 1.78 -0.75
CA PHE A 41 -7.34 1.10 -0.76
C PHE A 41 -7.91 1.17 0.64
N GLY A 42 -9.20 1.35 0.76
CA GLY A 42 -9.81 1.48 2.06
C GLY A 42 -11.25 1.01 2.09
N LEU A 43 -11.79 0.98 3.29
CA LEU A 43 -13.19 0.70 3.54
C LEU A 43 -13.81 1.93 4.16
N ALA A 44 -15.00 2.27 3.69
CA ALA A 44 -15.77 3.40 4.19
C ALA A 44 -17.17 2.95 4.58
N GLY A 45 -17.75 3.62 5.53
CA GLY A 45 -19.10 3.35 5.96
C GLY A 45 -19.90 4.64 6.12
N PRO A 46 -21.22 4.53 6.39
CA PRO A 46 -22.04 5.70 6.62
C PRO A 46 -21.59 6.52 7.81
N ALA A 47 -21.84 7.83 7.77
CA ALA A 47 -21.61 8.68 8.92
C ALA A 47 -22.53 8.29 10.09
N GLY A 48 -22.04 8.46 11.31
CA GLY A 48 -22.85 8.18 12.49
C GLY A 48 -22.96 6.71 12.89
N MET A 49 -22.09 5.85 12.36
CA MET A 49 -22.01 4.45 12.80
C MET A 49 -21.63 4.36 14.28
N ASP A 50 -22.15 3.34 14.95
CA ASP A 50 -21.77 3.04 16.33
C ASP A 50 -20.27 2.78 16.42
N ALA A 51 -19.60 3.42 17.39
CA ALA A 51 -18.16 3.30 17.57
C ALA A 51 -17.71 1.86 17.83
N ALA A 52 -18.51 1.06 18.52
CA ALA A 52 -18.21 -0.34 18.78
C ALA A 52 -18.22 -1.17 17.48
N VAL A 53 -19.15 -0.91 16.60
CA VAL A 53 -19.24 -1.56 15.27
C VAL A 53 -18.03 -1.18 14.42
N VAL A 54 -17.68 0.11 14.37
CA VAL A 54 -16.52 0.60 13.63
C VAL A 54 -15.24 -0.09 14.13
N ARG A 55 -15.06 -0.17 15.44
CA ARG A 55 -13.89 -0.82 16.04
C ARG A 55 -13.82 -2.31 15.71
N THR A 56 -14.95 -3.01 15.79
CA THR A 56 -15.02 -4.44 15.47
C THR A 56 -14.63 -4.69 14.02
N LEU A 57 -15.15 -3.90 13.10
CA LEU A 57 -14.83 -4.02 11.68
C LEU A 57 -13.37 -3.64 11.41
N HIS A 58 -12.88 -2.56 12.00
CA HIS A 58 -11.49 -2.13 11.88
C HIS A 58 -10.52 -3.24 12.32
N ASP A 59 -10.76 -3.82 13.51
CA ASP A 59 -9.88 -4.85 14.05
C ASP A 59 -9.91 -6.11 13.20
N ALA A 60 -11.08 -6.50 12.69
CA ALA A 60 -11.23 -7.66 11.82
C ALA A 60 -10.47 -7.49 10.50
N PHE A 61 -10.61 -6.34 9.85
CA PHE A 61 -9.92 -6.06 8.59
C PHE A 61 -8.43 -5.85 8.77
N LYS A 62 -8.02 -5.22 9.86
CA LYS A 62 -6.60 -5.09 10.20
C LYS A 62 -5.95 -6.46 10.40
N LYS A 63 -6.62 -7.34 11.13
CA LYS A 63 -6.16 -8.71 11.34
C LYS A 63 -6.06 -9.47 10.02
N ALA A 64 -7.00 -9.28 9.11
CA ALA A 64 -6.96 -9.88 7.79
C ALA A 64 -5.76 -9.41 6.96
N LEU A 65 -5.34 -8.15 7.09
CA LEU A 65 -4.13 -7.64 6.41
C LEU A 65 -2.85 -8.34 6.88
N ASP A 66 -2.83 -8.85 8.09
CA ASP A 66 -1.67 -9.54 8.64
C ASP A 66 -1.63 -11.03 8.25
N GLU A 67 -2.68 -11.55 7.61
CA GLU A 67 -2.72 -12.92 7.13
C GLU A 67 -1.73 -13.14 5.98
N PRO A 68 -0.94 -14.23 6.01
CA PRO A 68 0.05 -14.48 4.97
C PRO A 68 -0.53 -14.57 3.56
N LYS A 69 -1.73 -15.12 3.42
CA LYS A 69 -2.42 -15.25 2.12
C LYS A 69 -2.78 -13.89 1.52
N VAL A 70 -3.19 -12.94 2.36
CA VAL A 70 -3.52 -11.58 1.91
C VAL A 70 -2.25 -10.85 1.48
N ARG A 71 -1.17 -10.95 2.25
CA ARG A 71 0.12 -10.36 1.90
C ARG A 71 0.67 -10.94 0.61
N GLU A 72 0.56 -12.24 0.42
CA GLU A 72 0.95 -12.91 -0.82
C GLU A 72 0.15 -12.38 -2.02
N LEU A 73 -1.15 -12.20 -1.85
CA LEU A 73 -2.01 -11.65 -2.90
C LEU A 73 -1.62 -10.22 -3.24
N LEU A 74 -1.36 -9.38 -2.24
CA LEU A 74 -0.94 -7.99 -2.45
C LEU A 74 0.43 -7.92 -3.14
N ASP A 75 1.37 -8.80 -2.78
CA ASP A 75 2.66 -8.89 -3.45
C ASP A 75 2.51 -9.28 -4.92
N ARG A 76 1.57 -10.16 -5.23
CA ARG A 76 1.27 -10.57 -6.61
C ARG A 76 0.81 -9.40 -7.47
N TYR A 77 0.07 -8.46 -6.89
CA TYR A 77 -0.40 -7.25 -7.56
C TYR A 77 0.51 -6.05 -7.34
N ASP A 78 1.71 -6.26 -6.81
CA ASP A 78 2.70 -5.22 -6.54
C ASP A 78 2.17 -4.09 -5.65
N GLN A 79 1.30 -4.43 -4.69
CA GLN A 79 0.72 -3.49 -3.74
C GLN A 79 1.46 -3.55 -2.41
N PRO A 80 2.12 -2.48 -1.97
CA PRO A 80 2.75 -2.44 -0.66
C PRO A 80 1.71 -2.40 0.45
N VAL A 81 2.02 -3.02 1.58
CA VAL A 81 1.15 -2.96 2.75
C VAL A 81 1.57 -1.77 3.60
N ILE A 82 0.78 -0.70 3.55
CA ILE A 82 0.94 0.49 4.37
C ILE A 82 -0.37 0.67 5.14
N TYR A 83 -0.34 0.35 6.44
CA TYR A 83 -1.52 0.47 7.28
C TYR A 83 -1.70 1.91 7.77
N MET A 84 -2.92 2.43 7.61
CA MET A 84 -3.37 3.69 8.19
C MET A 84 -4.75 3.48 8.80
N GLY A 85 -4.82 3.63 10.10
CA GLY A 85 -6.05 3.42 10.86
C GLY A 85 -7.02 4.59 10.88
#